data_fcd39a2705d3ad47ecc3550ba0a03240
#
_entry.id   fcd39a2705d3ad47ecc3550ba0a03240
#
_cell.length_a   1.000
_cell.length_b   1.000
_cell.length_c   1.000
_cell.angle_alpha   90.00
_cell.angle_beta   90.00
_cell.angle_gamma   90.00
#
_symmetry.space_group_name_H-M   'P 1'
#
loop_
_entity.id
_entity.type
_entity.pdbx_description
1 polymer ?
#
loop_
_entity_poly.entity_id
_entity_poly.type
_entity_poly.pdbx_seq_one_letter_code
_entity_poly.pdbx_strand_id
1 'polypeptide(L)'
;MLKPKLSYLKAIISLGLASCINQIAMAIVQIVLNNILRYYGANSVYGSDIPIACVGVISKVNQVFMAICIGITQGSQPIWGFNYGAKKYDRVRQAYRYSVTACTVIATIFFFCFQIFPHQIVGIFGTGSELYFQFAERYLKIFMFMTFANGIQPVSSGFFTSIGMAKLGIVMSLTRQVIFLLPLIIIFPLFMGIDGVMYAGPIADAAAFVLAIVFARRELGKMRSAEIV
;
A
#
# COMPACT_ATOMS: atom_id res chain seq x y z
N MET A 1 -22.30 36.19 -5.62
CA MET A 1 -20.84 36.06 -5.47
C MET A 1 -20.55 35.32 -4.17
N LEU A 2 -20.14 34.06 -4.25
CA LEU A 2 -19.73 33.26 -3.08
C LEU A 2 -18.38 33.77 -2.60
N LYS A 3 -18.33 34.51 -1.51
CA LYS A 3 -17.07 34.87 -0.86
C LYS A 3 -16.54 33.66 -0.12
N PRO A 4 -15.39 33.07 -0.51
CA PRO A 4 -14.83 31.91 0.19
C PRO A 4 -14.47 32.31 1.63
N LYS A 5 -15.04 31.62 2.61
CA LYS A 5 -14.66 31.83 4.02
C LYS A 5 -13.26 31.24 4.23
N LEU A 6 -12.33 32.02 4.76
CA LEU A 6 -10.93 31.64 4.98
C LEU A 6 -10.77 30.36 5.84
N SER A 7 -11.73 30.11 6.73
CA SER A 7 -11.76 28.88 7.54
C SER A 7 -11.94 27.60 6.71
N TYR A 8 -12.84 27.63 5.70
CA TYR A 8 -13.02 26.49 4.79
C TYR A 8 -11.81 26.31 3.88
N LEU A 9 -11.20 27.42 3.42
CA LEU A 9 -10.00 27.36 2.59
C LEU A 9 -8.84 26.71 3.35
N LYS A 10 -8.61 27.06 4.62
CA LYS A 10 -7.60 26.41 5.48
C LYS A 10 -7.84 24.91 5.64
N ALA A 11 -9.08 24.49 5.87
CA ALA A 11 -9.42 23.09 6.02
C ALA A 11 -9.18 22.29 4.72
N ILE A 12 -9.60 22.84 3.57
CA ILE A 12 -9.38 22.23 2.24
C ILE A 12 -7.89 22.11 1.93
N ILE A 13 -7.12 23.19 2.15
CA ILE A 13 -5.67 23.17 1.91
C ILE A 13 -4.98 22.16 2.83
N SER A 14 -5.33 22.12 4.11
CA SER A 14 -4.73 21.17 5.06
C SER A 14 -4.95 19.72 4.66
N LEU A 15 -6.16 19.36 4.21
CA LEU A 15 -6.48 18.01 3.73
C LEU A 15 -5.80 17.72 2.39
N GLY A 16 -5.76 18.68 1.48
CA GLY A 16 -5.09 18.56 0.18
C GLY A 16 -3.56 18.42 0.33
N LEU A 17 -2.94 19.18 1.22
CA LEU A 17 -1.51 19.07 1.52
C LEU A 17 -1.12 17.70 2.04
N ALA A 18 -1.96 17.09 2.85
CA ALA A 18 -1.73 15.72 3.35
C ALA A 18 -1.64 14.70 2.22
N SER A 19 -2.58 14.77 1.27
CA SER A 19 -2.57 13.91 0.08
C SER A 19 -1.39 14.22 -0.84
N CYS A 20 -1.05 15.50 -1.00
CA CYS A 20 0.10 15.95 -1.78
C CYS A 20 1.42 15.40 -1.21
N ILE A 21 1.63 15.51 0.10
CA ILE A 21 2.82 14.96 0.79
C ILE A 21 2.93 13.46 0.56
N ASN A 22 1.81 12.74 0.65
CA ASN A 22 1.81 11.29 0.39
C ASN A 22 2.22 10.96 -1.05
N GLN A 23 1.72 11.69 -2.04
CA GLN A 23 2.08 11.49 -3.45
C GLN A 23 3.53 11.85 -3.74
N ILE A 24 4.04 12.94 -3.15
CA ILE A 24 5.47 13.32 -3.25
C ILE A 24 6.34 12.21 -2.64
N ALA A 25 5.98 11.70 -1.47
CA ALA A 25 6.71 10.61 -0.83
C ALA A 25 6.76 9.35 -1.71
N MET A 26 5.63 8.98 -2.32
CA MET A 26 5.59 7.86 -3.27
C MET A 26 6.46 8.09 -4.50
N ALA A 27 6.46 9.31 -5.05
CA ALA A 27 7.30 9.68 -6.18
C ALA A 27 8.80 9.59 -5.84
N ILE A 28 9.20 10.07 -4.65
CA ILE A 28 10.59 9.96 -4.17
C ILE A 28 11.00 8.50 -4.05
N VAL A 29 10.18 7.66 -3.44
CA VAL A 29 10.45 6.21 -3.34
C VAL A 29 10.63 5.58 -4.71
N GLN A 30 9.78 5.94 -5.68
CA GLN A 30 9.88 5.42 -7.06
C GLN A 30 11.17 5.88 -7.76
N ILE A 31 11.59 7.13 -7.58
CA ILE A 31 12.85 7.65 -8.13
C ILE A 31 14.04 6.91 -7.53
N VAL A 32 14.08 6.75 -6.20
CA VAL A 32 15.15 6.03 -5.52
C VAL A 32 15.20 4.57 -5.96
N LEU A 33 14.04 3.91 -6.03
CA LEU A 33 13.92 2.53 -6.50
C LEU A 33 14.48 2.37 -7.92
N ASN A 34 14.09 3.24 -8.85
CA ASN A 34 14.57 3.18 -10.23
C ASN A 34 16.10 3.39 -10.33
N ASN A 35 16.66 4.31 -9.54
CA ASN A 35 18.10 4.54 -9.50
C ASN A 35 18.86 3.32 -8.95
N ILE A 36 18.34 2.70 -7.91
CA ILE A 36 18.94 1.49 -7.31
C ILE A 36 18.86 0.32 -8.29
N LEU A 37 17.72 0.11 -8.94
CA LEU A 37 17.54 -0.92 -9.96
C LEU A 37 18.51 -0.73 -11.13
N ARG A 38 18.72 0.52 -11.55
CA ARG A 38 19.66 0.85 -12.62
C ARG A 38 21.11 0.52 -12.21
N TYR A 39 21.51 0.95 -11.03
CA TYR A 39 22.88 0.76 -10.53
C TYR A 39 23.21 -0.71 -10.29
N TYR A 40 22.40 -1.41 -9.51
CA TYR A 40 22.64 -2.83 -9.21
C TYR A 40 22.28 -3.74 -10.38
N GLY A 41 21.36 -3.35 -11.24
CA GLY A 41 21.05 -4.06 -12.48
C GLY A 41 22.25 -4.07 -13.42
N ALA A 42 22.89 -2.92 -13.63
CA ALA A 42 24.10 -2.82 -14.47
C ALA A 42 25.25 -3.72 -13.98
N ASN A 43 25.33 -3.98 -12.67
CA ASN A 43 26.32 -4.86 -12.06
C ASN A 43 25.84 -6.32 -11.92
N SER A 44 24.72 -6.68 -12.56
CA SER A 44 24.15 -8.02 -12.55
C SER A 44 24.09 -8.61 -13.96
N VAL A 45 23.74 -9.89 -14.06
CA VAL A 45 23.55 -10.58 -15.36
C VAL A 45 22.35 -10.02 -16.15
N TYR A 46 21.49 -9.24 -15.52
CA TYR A 46 20.24 -8.70 -16.12
C TYR A 46 20.46 -7.36 -16.84
N GLY A 47 21.58 -6.66 -16.60
CA GLY A 47 21.80 -5.31 -17.11
C GLY A 47 20.89 -4.25 -16.45
N SER A 48 21.00 -2.99 -16.89
CA SER A 48 20.26 -1.87 -16.29
C SER A 48 18.78 -1.83 -16.67
N ASP A 49 18.42 -2.32 -17.86
CA ASP A 49 17.12 -2.06 -18.47
C ASP A 49 16.06 -3.09 -18.08
N ILE A 50 16.45 -4.37 -17.97
CA ILE A 50 15.53 -5.47 -17.62
C ILE A 50 14.92 -5.25 -16.23
N PRO A 51 15.67 -4.96 -15.15
CA PRO A 51 15.07 -4.74 -13.83
C PRO A 51 14.08 -3.57 -13.79
N ILE A 52 14.41 -2.46 -14.44
CA ILE A 52 13.54 -1.27 -14.50
C ILE A 52 12.24 -1.60 -15.23
N ALA A 53 12.34 -2.24 -16.40
CA ALA A 53 11.17 -2.64 -17.18
C ALA A 53 10.26 -3.61 -16.41
N CYS A 54 10.85 -4.64 -15.79
CA CYS A 54 10.11 -5.63 -15.00
C CYS A 54 9.41 -5.00 -13.80
N VAL A 55 10.11 -4.15 -13.02
CA VAL A 55 9.52 -3.47 -11.87
C VAL A 55 8.43 -2.50 -12.31
N GLY A 56 8.59 -1.84 -13.45
CA GLY A 56 7.55 -1.00 -14.05
C GLY A 56 6.25 -1.79 -14.34
N VAL A 57 6.36 -2.97 -14.93
CA VAL A 57 5.24 -3.87 -15.19
C VAL A 57 4.59 -4.34 -13.88
N ILE A 58 5.40 -4.82 -12.94
CA ILE A 58 4.89 -5.34 -11.65
C ILE A 58 4.24 -4.23 -10.83
N SER A 59 4.73 -3.00 -10.91
CA SER A 59 4.08 -1.84 -10.29
C SER A 59 2.68 -1.58 -10.86
N LYS A 60 2.49 -1.76 -12.16
CA LYS A 60 1.16 -1.65 -12.79
C LYS A 60 0.21 -2.78 -12.37
N VAL A 61 0.70 -4.02 -12.29
CA VAL A 61 -0.06 -5.16 -11.75
C VAL A 61 -0.51 -4.86 -10.32
N ASN A 62 0.41 -4.37 -9.49
CA ASN A 62 0.09 -3.98 -8.11
C ASN A 62 -0.94 -2.84 -8.04
N GLN A 63 -0.86 -1.86 -8.95
CA GLN A 63 -1.84 -0.77 -9.02
C GLN A 63 -3.27 -1.28 -9.29
N VAL A 64 -3.44 -2.29 -10.15
CA VAL A 64 -4.75 -2.91 -10.40
C VAL A 64 -5.31 -3.54 -9.13
N PHE A 65 -4.51 -4.32 -8.42
CA PHE A 65 -4.89 -4.90 -7.13
C PHE A 65 -5.26 -3.81 -6.10
N MET A 66 -4.39 -2.82 -5.94
CA MET A 66 -4.59 -1.73 -4.98
C MET A 66 -5.81 -0.87 -5.32
N ALA A 67 -6.14 -0.66 -6.60
CA ALA A 67 -7.32 0.08 -7.01
C ALA A 67 -8.61 -0.56 -6.49
N ILE A 68 -8.70 -1.89 -6.49
CA ILE A 68 -9.85 -2.63 -5.95
C ILE A 68 -9.96 -2.41 -4.43
N CYS A 69 -8.85 -2.57 -3.69
CA CYS A 69 -8.83 -2.35 -2.24
C CYS A 69 -9.16 -0.90 -1.87
N ILE A 70 -8.65 0.07 -2.63
CA ILE A 70 -8.95 1.50 -2.46
C ILE A 70 -10.43 1.76 -2.76
N GLY A 71 -11.00 1.15 -3.79
CA GLY A 71 -12.43 1.27 -4.12
C GLY A 71 -13.34 0.82 -2.98
N ILE A 72 -13.06 -0.35 -2.40
CA ILE A 72 -13.78 -0.87 -1.22
C ILE A 72 -13.62 0.09 -0.03
N THR A 73 -12.41 0.58 0.19
CA THR A 73 -12.11 1.52 1.27
C THR A 73 -12.90 2.82 1.11
N GLN A 74 -12.87 3.43 -0.06
CA GLN A 74 -13.58 4.68 -0.35
C GLN A 74 -15.09 4.53 -0.24
N GLY A 75 -15.65 3.41 -0.73
CA GLY A 75 -17.08 3.09 -0.57
C GLY A 75 -17.49 2.90 0.89
N SER A 76 -16.58 2.45 1.75
CA SER A 76 -16.82 2.23 3.18
C SER A 76 -16.66 3.49 4.04
N GLN A 77 -15.91 4.49 3.59
CA GLN A 77 -15.61 5.72 4.35
C GLN A 77 -16.88 6.47 4.82
N PRO A 78 -17.91 6.71 3.98
CA PRO A 78 -19.13 7.37 4.42
C PRO A 78 -19.85 6.59 5.52
N ILE A 79 -19.85 5.24 5.43
CA ILE A 79 -20.48 4.36 6.41
C ILE A 79 -19.80 4.50 7.77
N TRP A 80 -18.45 4.48 7.79
CA TRP A 80 -17.68 4.65 9.03
C TRP A 80 -17.87 6.04 9.62
N GLY A 81 -17.70 7.10 8.82
CA GLY A 81 -17.80 8.48 9.27
C GLY A 81 -19.18 8.82 9.83
N PHE A 82 -20.26 8.45 9.11
CA PHE A 82 -21.64 8.70 9.55
C PHE A 82 -21.98 7.96 10.85
N ASN A 83 -21.70 6.66 10.91
CA ASN A 83 -22.03 5.88 12.10
C ASN A 83 -21.15 6.25 13.30
N TYR A 84 -19.88 6.65 13.07
CA TYR A 84 -19.01 7.15 14.13
C TYR A 84 -19.53 8.46 14.73
N GLY A 85 -19.92 9.42 13.87
CA GLY A 85 -20.56 10.68 14.32
C GLY A 85 -21.87 10.46 15.05
N ALA A 86 -22.66 9.45 14.66
CA ALA A 86 -23.88 9.03 15.32
C ALA A 86 -23.65 8.17 16.58
N LYS A 87 -22.39 7.94 16.99
CA LYS A 87 -21.99 7.09 18.11
C LYS A 87 -22.47 5.62 18.02
N LYS A 88 -22.78 5.14 16.80
CA LYS A 88 -23.19 3.76 16.55
C LYS A 88 -21.98 2.87 16.30
N TYR A 89 -21.18 2.67 17.35
CA TYR A 89 -19.86 2.02 17.25
C TYR A 89 -19.92 0.55 16.81
N ASP A 90 -20.98 -0.19 17.14
CA ASP A 90 -21.19 -1.56 16.66
C ASP A 90 -21.24 -1.61 15.14
N ARG A 91 -21.99 -0.69 14.50
CA ARG A 91 -22.06 -0.60 13.04
C ARG A 91 -20.73 -0.23 12.42
N VAL A 92 -19.98 0.66 13.06
CA VAL A 92 -18.62 1.03 12.62
C VAL A 92 -17.70 -0.19 12.62
N ARG A 93 -17.69 -0.95 13.73
CA ARG A 93 -16.87 -2.17 13.88
C ARG A 93 -17.27 -3.24 12.87
N GLN A 94 -18.58 -3.44 12.67
CA GLN A 94 -19.10 -4.41 11.72
C GLN A 94 -18.72 -4.04 10.28
N ALA A 95 -18.94 -2.79 9.88
CA ALA A 95 -18.56 -2.29 8.56
C ALA A 95 -17.03 -2.39 8.33
N TYR A 96 -16.22 -2.07 9.34
CA TYR A 96 -14.76 -2.22 9.26
C TYR A 96 -14.37 -3.70 9.04
N ARG A 97 -14.94 -4.62 9.82
CA ARG A 97 -14.68 -6.07 9.66
C ARG A 97 -15.02 -6.56 8.26
N TYR A 98 -16.19 -6.17 7.72
CA TYR A 98 -16.59 -6.56 6.37
C TYR A 98 -15.63 -6.02 5.31
N SER A 99 -15.20 -4.77 5.42
CA SER A 99 -14.24 -4.18 4.48
C SER A 99 -12.88 -4.88 4.54
N VAL A 100 -12.38 -5.17 5.75
CA VAL A 100 -11.13 -5.92 5.95
C VAL A 100 -11.27 -7.33 5.37
N THR A 101 -12.36 -8.04 5.66
CA THR A 101 -12.58 -9.40 5.15
C THR A 101 -12.65 -9.39 3.62
N ALA A 102 -13.40 -8.47 3.01
CA ALA A 102 -13.51 -8.37 1.57
C ALA A 102 -12.13 -8.10 0.92
N CYS A 103 -11.37 -7.12 1.44
CA CYS A 103 -10.03 -6.83 0.94
C CYS A 103 -9.06 -8.00 1.15
N THR A 104 -9.16 -8.72 2.28
CA THR A 104 -8.29 -9.88 2.55
C THR A 104 -8.60 -11.04 1.61
N VAL A 105 -9.88 -11.31 1.34
CA VAL A 105 -10.28 -12.36 0.37
C VAL A 105 -9.73 -12.03 -1.02
N ILE A 106 -9.94 -10.80 -1.49
CA ILE A 106 -9.42 -10.34 -2.79
C ILE A 106 -7.90 -10.41 -2.82
N ALA A 107 -7.23 -9.91 -1.78
CA ALA A 107 -5.78 -9.94 -1.65
C ALA A 107 -5.22 -11.37 -1.68
N THR A 108 -5.93 -12.33 -1.07
CA THR A 108 -5.56 -13.75 -1.07
C THR A 108 -5.71 -14.36 -2.47
N ILE A 109 -6.78 -14.01 -3.20
CA ILE A 109 -6.95 -14.45 -4.60
C ILE A 109 -5.81 -13.92 -5.47
N PHE A 110 -5.49 -12.62 -5.37
CA PHE A 110 -4.37 -12.04 -6.10
C PHE A 110 -3.03 -12.64 -5.72
N PHE A 111 -2.81 -12.93 -4.43
CA PHE A 111 -1.62 -13.63 -3.97
C PHE A 111 -1.45 -14.98 -4.68
N PHE A 112 -2.49 -15.81 -4.71
CA PHE A 112 -2.42 -17.10 -5.42
C PHE A 112 -2.21 -16.89 -6.93
N CYS A 113 -2.86 -15.93 -7.55
CA CYS A 113 -2.62 -15.60 -8.96
C CYS A 113 -1.14 -15.24 -9.21
N PHE A 114 -0.54 -14.42 -8.36
CA PHE A 114 0.86 -14.01 -8.50
C PHE A 114 1.85 -15.15 -8.25
N GLN A 115 1.52 -16.09 -7.37
CA GLN A 115 2.39 -17.22 -7.08
C GLN A 115 2.29 -18.35 -8.13
N ILE A 116 1.07 -18.60 -8.65
CA ILE A 116 0.80 -19.73 -9.56
C ILE A 116 1.02 -19.36 -11.02
N PHE A 117 0.62 -18.13 -11.43
CA PHE A 117 0.61 -17.69 -12.81
C PHE A 117 1.52 -16.47 -13.11
N PRO A 118 2.76 -16.39 -12.56
CA PRO A 118 3.61 -15.20 -12.74
C PRO A 118 3.99 -14.98 -14.20
N HIS A 119 4.31 -16.05 -14.95
CA HIS A 119 4.67 -15.97 -16.37
C HIS A 119 3.56 -15.37 -17.21
N GLN A 120 2.34 -15.86 -17.04
CA GLN A 120 1.16 -15.40 -17.79
C GLN A 120 0.85 -13.92 -17.46
N ILE A 121 0.95 -13.54 -16.18
CA ILE A 121 0.70 -12.16 -15.75
C ILE A 121 1.72 -11.21 -16.35
N VAL A 122 3.00 -11.55 -16.31
CA VAL A 122 4.05 -10.73 -16.92
C VAL A 122 3.88 -10.67 -18.44
N GLY A 123 3.53 -11.79 -19.07
CA GLY A 123 3.31 -11.90 -20.52
C GLY A 123 2.15 -11.05 -21.06
N ILE A 124 1.14 -10.71 -20.24
CA ILE A 124 0.06 -9.79 -20.63
C ILE A 124 0.60 -8.37 -20.89
N PHE A 125 1.64 -7.95 -20.18
CA PHE A 125 2.14 -6.58 -20.21
C PHE A 125 3.33 -6.38 -21.16
N GLY A 126 3.94 -7.44 -21.66
CA GLY A 126 5.07 -7.32 -22.58
C GLY A 126 5.67 -8.65 -23.00
N THR A 127 6.40 -8.60 -24.11
CA THR A 127 7.26 -9.68 -24.57
C THR A 127 8.71 -9.29 -24.31
N GLY A 128 9.54 -10.24 -23.92
CA GLY A 128 10.94 -9.99 -23.60
C GLY A 128 11.84 -11.21 -23.80
N SER A 129 13.10 -11.07 -23.50
CA SER A 129 14.06 -12.16 -23.50
C SER A 129 13.77 -13.16 -22.38
N GLU A 130 14.36 -14.33 -22.43
CA GLU A 130 14.27 -15.32 -21.35
C GLU A 130 14.75 -14.75 -20.01
N LEU A 131 15.83 -13.95 -20.00
CA LEU A 131 16.33 -13.24 -18.81
C LEU A 131 15.30 -12.25 -18.23
N TYR A 132 14.50 -11.59 -19.10
CA TYR A 132 13.43 -10.71 -18.67
C TYR A 132 12.37 -11.50 -17.88
N PHE A 133 11.90 -12.62 -18.42
CA PHE A 133 10.89 -13.44 -17.75
C PHE A 133 11.43 -14.05 -16.45
N GLN A 134 12.66 -14.56 -16.43
CA GLN A 134 13.30 -15.08 -15.22
C GLN A 134 13.35 -14.03 -14.09
N PHE A 135 13.79 -12.82 -14.40
CA PHE A 135 13.84 -11.74 -13.42
C PHE A 135 12.44 -11.31 -12.97
N ALA A 136 11.51 -11.10 -13.92
CA ALA A 136 10.17 -10.61 -13.63
C ALA A 136 9.36 -11.60 -12.78
N GLU A 137 9.41 -12.91 -13.09
CA GLU A 137 8.73 -13.93 -12.31
C GLU A 137 9.29 -14.03 -10.89
N ARG A 138 10.62 -14.01 -10.75
CA ARG A 138 11.28 -14.05 -9.44
C ARG A 138 10.93 -12.80 -8.63
N TYR A 139 11.00 -11.62 -9.25
CA TYR A 139 10.63 -10.36 -8.61
C TYR A 139 9.15 -10.36 -8.20
N LEU A 140 8.24 -10.76 -9.08
CA LEU A 140 6.81 -10.80 -8.80
C LEU A 140 6.52 -11.72 -7.60
N LYS A 141 7.07 -12.95 -7.59
CA LYS A 141 6.85 -13.91 -6.51
C LYS A 141 7.37 -13.42 -5.17
N ILE A 142 8.57 -12.85 -5.14
CA ILE A 142 9.21 -12.42 -3.89
C ILE A 142 8.59 -11.10 -3.43
N PHE A 143 8.57 -10.07 -4.28
CA PHE A 143 8.13 -8.73 -3.90
C PHE A 143 6.64 -8.69 -3.52
N MET A 144 5.81 -9.48 -4.20
CA MET A 144 4.37 -9.56 -3.95
C MET A 144 3.99 -10.69 -2.98
N PHE A 145 4.96 -11.27 -2.27
CA PHE A 145 4.71 -12.38 -1.35
C PHE A 145 3.72 -12.01 -0.24
N MET A 146 3.76 -10.78 0.27
CA MET A 146 2.87 -10.30 1.34
C MET A 146 1.57 -9.67 0.82
N THR A 147 1.21 -9.87 -0.46
CA THR A 147 -0.02 -9.29 -1.04
C THR A 147 -1.27 -9.66 -0.25
N PHE A 148 -1.37 -10.88 0.28
CA PHE A 148 -2.52 -11.32 1.10
C PHE A 148 -2.74 -10.45 2.35
N ALA A 149 -1.70 -9.82 2.88
CA ALA A 149 -1.75 -8.93 4.04
C ALA A 149 -1.96 -7.46 3.65
N ASN A 150 -1.63 -7.09 2.41
CA ASN A 150 -1.61 -5.71 1.95
C ASN A 150 -2.99 -5.05 1.84
N GLY A 151 -4.08 -5.82 1.80
CA GLY A 151 -5.44 -5.30 1.78
C GLY A 151 -5.85 -4.56 3.06
N ILE A 152 -5.26 -4.89 4.20
CA ILE A 152 -5.63 -4.33 5.51
C ILE A 152 -5.13 -2.89 5.67
N GLN A 153 -3.96 -2.58 5.15
CA GLN A 153 -3.32 -1.27 5.34
C GLN A 153 -4.13 -0.10 4.73
N PRO A 154 -4.59 -0.13 3.45
CA PRO A 154 -5.41 0.94 2.91
C PRO A 154 -6.77 1.05 3.60
N VAL A 155 -7.39 -0.07 3.99
CA VAL A 155 -8.66 -0.08 4.74
C VAL A 155 -8.47 0.63 6.08
N SER A 156 -7.41 0.31 6.83
CA SER A 156 -7.15 0.92 8.13
C SER A 156 -6.81 2.41 8.00
N SER A 157 -6.00 2.80 7.02
CA SER A 157 -5.68 4.20 6.76
C SER A 157 -6.93 5.03 6.40
N GLY A 158 -7.78 4.50 5.52
CA GLY A 158 -9.05 5.12 5.14
C GLY A 158 -10.05 5.19 6.29
N PHE A 159 -10.10 4.16 7.13
CA PHE A 159 -10.90 4.12 8.34
C PHE A 159 -10.51 5.25 9.31
N PHE A 160 -9.24 5.39 9.67
CA PHE A 160 -8.78 6.46 10.57
C PHE A 160 -9.07 7.84 10.00
N THR A 161 -8.91 8.02 8.70
CA THR A 161 -9.23 9.29 8.04
C THR A 161 -10.71 9.62 8.15
N SER A 162 -11.59 8.63 7.95
CA SER A 162 -13.05 8.82 7.96
C SER A 162 -13.65 9.11 9.33
N ILE A 163 -13.01 8.62 10.41
CA ILE A 163 -13.43 8.90 11.80
C ILE A 163 -12.80 10.17 12.38
N GLY A 164 -12.17 11.00 11.54
CA GLY A 164 -11.57 12.29 11.94
C GLY A 164 -10.14 12.19 12.44
N MET A 165 -9.52 11.01 12.47
CA MET A 165 -8.13 10.80 12.87
C MET A 165 -7.17 10.88 11.66
N ALA A 166 -7.30 11.92 10.83
CA ALA A 166 -6.58 12.05 9.57
C ALA A 166 -5.05 11.95 9.72
N LYS A 167 -4.49 12.52 10.80
CA LYS A 167 -3.04 12.41 11.09
C LYS A 167 -2.59 10.95 11.20
N LEU A 168 -3.37 10.11 11.88
CA LEU A 168 -3.04 8.69 12.04
C LEU A 168 -3.14 7.94 10.71
N GLY A 169 -4.16 8.23 9.89
CA GLY A 169 -4.31 7.66 8.56
C GLY A 169 -3.13 7.99 7.64
N ILE A 170 -2.66 9.26 7.66
CA ILE A 170 -1.49 9.70 6.90
C ILE A 170 -0.22 9.00 7.40
N VAL A 171 0.00 8.98 8.71
CA VAL A 171 1.17 8.29 9.31
C VAL A 171 1.19 6.83 8.88
N MET A 172 0.07 6.12 8.94
CA MET A 172 -0.01 4.73 8.51
C MET A 172 0.33 4.55 7.03
N SER A 173 -0.15 5.45 6.17
CA SER A 173 0.15 5.41 4.73
C SER A 173 1.64 5.66 4.46
N LEU A 174 2.22 6.71 5.08
CA LEU A 174 3.61 7.08 4.91
C LEU A 174 4.59 6.08 5.55
N THR A 175 4.21 5.45 6.66
CA THR A 175 5.07 4.52 7.38
C THR A 175 5.51 3.36 6.49
N ARG A 176 4.61 2.80 5.68
CA ARG A 176 4.96 1.73 4.73
C ARG A 176 5.97 2.20 3.70
N GLN A 177 5.75 3.37 3.10
CA GLN A 177 6.54 3.84 1.96
C GLN A 177 7.88 4.45 2.40
N VAL A 178 7.82 5.36 3.39
CA VAL A 178 8.99 6.19 3.77
C VAL A 178 9.78 5.56 4.90
N ILE A 179 9.09 5.01 5.92
CA ILE A 179 9.79 4.50 7.11
C ILE A 179 10.31 3.09 6.89
N PHE A 180 9.55 2.24 6.20
CA PHE A 180 9.96 0.84 5.98
C PHE A 180 10.56 0.64 4.59
N LEU A 181 9.81 0.89 3.52
CA LEU A 181 10.26 0.51 2.18
C LEU A 181 11.51 1.30 1.75
N LEU A 182 11.53 2.61 1.91
CA LEU A 182 12.64 3.45 1.46
C LEU A 182 13.99 3.06 2.08
N PRO A 183 14.14 2.89 3.41
CA PRO A 183 15.40 2.43 3.97
C PRO A 183 15.77 1.01 3.53
N LEU A 184 14.80 0.11 3.41
CA LEU A 184 15.07 -1.28 3.02
C LEU A 184 15.56 -1.39 1.58
N ILE A 185 14.99 -0.64 0.63
CA ILE A 185 15.45 -0.63 -0.76
C ILE A 185 16.86 -0.01 -0.92
N ILE A 186 17.31 0.80 0.04
CA ILE A 186 18.66 1.37 0.06
C ILE A 186 19.65 0.40 0.72
N ILE A 187 19.27 -0.15 1.88
CA ILE A 187 20.19 -0.93 2.73
C ILE A 187 20.39 -2.36 2.19
N PHE A 188 19.32 -3.06 1.81
CA PHE A 188 19.42 -4.47 1.41
C PHE A 188 20.27 -4.70 0.17
N PRO A 189 20.23 -3.85 -0.88
CA PRO A 189 21.09 -4.02 -2.03
C PRO A 189 22.59 -3.90 -1.72
N LEU A 190 22.98 -3.24 -0.63
CA LEU A 190 24.38 -3.16 -0.19
C LEU A 190 24.95 -4.55 0.17
N PHE A 191 24.10 -5.46 0.65
CA PHE A 191 24.51 -6.80 1.09
C PHE A 191 24.14 -7.90 0.08
N MET A 192 23.03 -7.73 -0.64
CA MET A 192 22.42 -8.76 -1.49
C MET A 192 22.36 -8.37 -2.97
N GLY A 193 22.93 -7.22 -3.35
CA GLY A 193 22.84 -6.73 -4.72
C GLY A 193 21.39 -6.50 -5.15
N ILE A 194 21.06 -6.81 -6.41
CA ILE A 194 19.73 -6.57 -6.97
C ILE A 194 18.63 -7.39 -6.26
N ASP A 195 18.96 -8.56 -5.73
CA ASP A 195 18.03 -9.40 -4.99
C ASP A 195 17.53 -8.72 -3.71
N GLY A 196 18.33 -7.85 -3.09
CA GLY A 196 17.94 -7.07 -1.92
C GLY A 196 16.70 -6.21 -2.14
N VAL A 197 16.52 -5.69 -3.35
CA VAL A 197 15.31 -4.93 -3.70
C VAL A 197 14.06 -5.80 -3.65
N MET A 198 14.17 -7.06 -4.05
CA MET A 198 13.03 -8.00 -4.06
C MET A 198 12.52 -8.27 -2.64
N TYR A 199 13.42 -8.41 -1.66
CA TYR A 199 13.07 -8.70 -0.27
C TYR A 199 12.60 -7.48 0.53
N ALA A 200 12.92 -6.26 0.07
CA ALA A 200 12.50 -5.04 0.73
C ALA A 200 10.97 -4.88 0.79
N GLY A 201 10.26 -5.29 -0.29
CA GLY A 201 8.79 -5.23 -0.36
C GLY A 201 8.08 -6.02 0.74
N PRO A 202 8.27 -7.35 0.80
CA PRO A 202 7.59 -8.19 1.79
C PRO A 202 7.85 -7.77 3.23
N ILE A 203 9.08 -7.34 3.55
CA ILE A 203 9.44 -6.92 4.91
C ILE A 203 8.75 -5.60 5.27
N ALA A 204 8.73 -4.63 4.35
CA ALA A 204 8.00 -3.39 4.54
C ALA A 204 6.50 -3.63 4.71
N ASP A 205 5.93 -4.54 3.91
CA ASP A 205 4.52 -4.91 3.96
C ASP A 205 4.17 -5.62 5.27
N ALA A 206 5.01 -6.55 5.74
CA ALA A 206 4.83 -7.22 7.03
C ALA A 206 4.83 -6.23 8.20
N ALA A 207 5.78 -5.30 8.22
CA ALA A 207 5.87 -4.28 9.24
C ALA A 207 4.65 -3.34 9.23
N ALA A 208 4.21 -2.90 8.04
CA ALA A 208 3.02 -2.07 7.88
C ALA A 208 1.73 -2.80 8.28
N PHE A 209 1.63 -4.09 7.97
CA PHE A 209 0.52 -4.95 8.37
C PHE A 209 0.40 -5.07 9.91
N VAL A 210 1.51 -5.33 10.59
CA VAL A 210 1.54 -5.41 12.06
C VAL A 210 1.07 -4.09 12.68
N LEU A 211 1.60 -2.96 12.20
CA LEU A 211 1.18 -1.64 12.68
C LEU A 211 -0.30 -1.38 12.44
N ALA A 212 -0.80 -1.69 11.25
CA ALA A 212 -2.21 -1.52 10.92
C ALA A 212 -3.12 -2.30 11.87
N ILE A 213 -2.78 -3.55 12.18
CA ILE A 213 -3.53 -4.37 13.13
C ILE A 213 -3.48 -3.79 14.55
N VAL A 214 -2.30 -3.38 15.02
CA VAL A 214 -2.13 -2.84 16.38
C VAL A 214 -2.99 -1.59 16.56
N PHE A 215 -2.88 -0.62 15.66
CA PHE A 215 -3.66 0.61 15.75
C PHE A 215 -5.16 0.37 15.60
N ALA A 216 -5.58 -0.46 14.63
CA ALA A 216 -6.99 -0.79 14.44
C ALA A 216 -7.58 -1.49 15.68
N ARG A 217 -6.90 -2.49 16.24
CA ARG A 217 -7.35 -3.18 17.46
C ARG A 217 -7.47 -2.24 18.63
N ARG A 218 -6.50 -1.33 18.82
CA ARG A 218 -6.53 -0.34 19.90
C ARG A 218 -7.75 0.57 19.79
N GLU A 219 -8.05 1.09 18.60
CA GLU A 219 -9.17 2.01 18.42
C GLU A 219 -10.53 1.33 18.47
N LEU A 220 -10.66 0.16 17.84
CA LEU A 220 -11.88 -0.64 17.93
C LEU A 220 -12.14 -1.12 19.38
N GLY A 221 -11.10 -1.35 20.17
CA GLY A 221 -11.20 -1.66 21.59
C GLY A 221 -11.78 -0.50 22.41
N LYS A 222 -11.32 0.75 22.15
CA LYS A 222 -11.87 1.95 22.80
C LYS A 222 -13.35 2.15 22.46
N MET A 223 -13.75 1.92 21.21
CA MET A 223 -15.15 2.01 20.80
C MET A 223 -16.02 0.99 21.55
N ARG A 224 -15.50 -0.22 21.76
CA ARG A 224 -16.22 -1.24 22.55
C ARG A 224 -16.41 -0.82 24.01
N SER A 225 -15.40 -0.22 24.63
CA SER A 225 -15.48 0.25 26.01
C SER A 225 -16.44 1.44 26.16
N ALA A 226 -16.54 2.30 25.14
CA ALA A 226 -17.45 3.45 25.14
C ALA A 226 -18.94 3.09 24.96
N GLU A 227 -19.26 1.86 24.56
CA GLU A 227 -20.64 1.36 24.47
C GLU A 227 -21.15 0.75 25.79
N ILE A 228 -20.24 0.38 26.69
CA ILE A 228 -20.57 -0.30 27.96
C ILE A 228 -20.86 0.73 29.07
N VAL A 229 -20.51 1.99 28.85
CA VAL A 229 -20.75 3.13 29.75
C VAL A 229 -21.93 3.96 29.28
#